data_b9aae3a038af079b21bc1c0dfb97f0e8
#
_entry.id   b9aae3a038af079b21bc1c0dfb97f0e8
#
_cell.length_a   1.000
_cell.length_b   1.000
_cell.length_c   1.000
_cell.angle_alpha   90.00
_cell.angle_beta   90.00
_cell.angle_gamma   90.00
#
_symmetry.space_group_name_H-M   'P 1'
#
loop_
_entity.id
_entity.type
_entity.pdbx_description
1 polymer ?
#
loop_
_entity_poly.entity_id
_entity_poly.type
_entity_poly.pdbx_seq_one_letter_code
_entity_poly.pdbx_strand_id
1 'polypeptide(L)'
;MQEQWIAFLFSVGAVTLAEMGDKTQLLAMAFATRFKASKVMMGVFAATVLNHALAVAVGNLLTRFQAVEVWIQGLATLSFIFFGLWTIRGDRLEGEEKHTSKYGAVLTVAIAFFIAELGDKTQLATIALAARFPQNPAAVLMGTTTGMLIADYVGIWVGVVACRRIPERTLKLTSAAAFILFGLIGIYQMATVKWGWNPMAAVGGVVGIAALTGIIACKLLKADRA
;
A
#
# COMPACT_ATOMS: atom_id res chain seq x y z
N MET A 1 9.55 -7.13 21.40
CA MET A 1 9.45 -5.67 21.26
C MET A 1 10.10 -5.14 19.97
N GLN A 2 11.36 -5.49 19.67
CA GLN A 2 12.04 -4.96 18.46
C GLN A 2 11.33 -5.35 17.16
N GLU A 3 10.89 -6.59 17.01
CA GLU A 3 10.16 -7.04 15.81
C GLU A 3 8.81 -6.34 15.60
N GLN A 4 8.10 -6.01 16.68
CA GLN A 4 6.84 -5.26 16.61
C GLN A 4 7.06 -3.85 16.05
N TRP A 5 8.13 -3.17 16.50
CA TRP A 5 8.48 -1.85 15.97
C TRP A 5 8.91 -1.92 14.49
N ILE A 6 9.65 -2.97 14.11
CA ILE A 6 10.02 -3.18 12.70
C ILE A 6 8.76 -3.39 11.85
N ALA A 7 7.85 -4.27 12.29
CA ALA A 7 6.59 -4.52 11.57
C ALA A 7 5.75 -3.24 11.47
N PHE A 8 5.62 -2.47 12.56
CA PHE A 8 4.88 -1.22 12.58
C PHE A 8 5.49 -0.18 11.62
N LEU A 9 6.78 0.16 11.80
CA LEU A 9 7.43 1.21 11.01
C LEU A 9 7.53 0.85 9.52
N PHE A 10 7.81 -0.43 9.23
CA PHE A 10 7.82 -0.91 7.85
C PHE A 10 6.42 -0.79 7.21
N SER A 11 5.37 -1.14 7.93
CA SER A 11 3.99 -1.02 7.46
C SER A 11 3.57 0.44 7.27
N VAL A 12 3.94 1.34 8.20
CA VAL A 12 3.72 2.79 8.05
C VAL A 12 4.38 3.28 6.76
N GLY A 13 5.67 3.01 6.59
CA GLY A 13 6.42 3.48 5.43
C GLY A 13 5.88 2.93 4.11
N ALA A 14 5.62 1.62 4.07
CA ALA A 14 5.11 0.95 2.88
C ALA A 14 3.76 1.53 2.43
N VAL A 15 2.80 1.65 3.36
CA VAL A 15 1.45 2.14 3.01
C VAL A 15 1.45 3.64 2.75
N THR A 16 2.17 4.45 3.53
CA THR A 16 2.28 5.89 3.26
C THR A 16 2.80 6.15 1.85
N LEU A 17 3.86 5.45 1.44
CA LEU A 17 4.42 5.60 0.10
C LEU A 17 3.51 5.04 -0.99
N ALA A 18 2.78 3.96 -0.70
CA ALA A 18 1.81 3.35 -1.61
C ALA A 18 0.66 4.30 -1.96
N GLU A 19 0.16 4.99 -0.93
CA GLU A 19 -0.98 5.90 -1.02
C GLU A 19 -0.65 7.28 -1.60
N MET A 20 0.62 7.66 -1.61
CA MET A 20 1.02 8.95 -2.17
C MET A 20 0.70 9.05 -3.66
N GLY A 21 -0.26 9.91 -4.01
CA GLY A 21 -0.74 10.11 -5.38
C GLY A 21 -1.75 9.07 -5.85
N ASP A 22 -2.30 8.26 -4.95
CA ASP A 22 -3.31 7.28 -5.29
C ASP A 22 -4.73 7.87 -5.39
N LYS A 23 -5.67 7.08 -5.93
CA LYS A 23 -7.08 7.48 -6.11
C LYS A 23 -7.74 7.88 -4.80
N THR A 24 -7.43 7.19 -3.71
CA THR A 24 -8.00 7.45 -2.39
C THR A 24 -7.51 8.73 -1.78
N GLN A 25 -6.26 9.12 -2.00
CA GLN A 25 -5.78 10.46 -1.64
C GLN A 25 -6.54 11.56 -2.41
N LEU A 26 -6.82 11.34 -3.71
CA LEU A 26 -7.63 12.26 -4.51
C LEU A 26 -9.09 12.30 -4.03
N LEU A 27 -9.63 11.14 -3.63
CA LEU A 27 -10.96 11.00 -3.06
C LEU A 27 -11.07 11.76 -1.73
N ALA A 28 -10.08 11.65 -0.85
CA ALA A 28 -10.00 12.41 0.40
C ALA A 28 -10.02 13.92 0.14
N MET A 29 -9.22 14.39 -0.82
CA MET A 29 -9.22 15.81 -1.23
C MET A 29 -10.60 16.24 -1.77
N ALA A 30 -11.22 15.43 -2.63
CA ALA A 30 -12.54 15.74 -3.20
C ALA A 30 -13.61 15.86 -2.10
N PHE A 31 -13.63 14.96 -1.12
CA PHE A 31 -14.53 15.06 0.01
C PHE A 31 -14.23 16.24 0.94
N ALA A 32 -12.96 16.60 1.11
CA ALA A 32 -12.57 17.73 1.94
C ALA A 32 -12.99 19.09 1.35
N THR A 33 -13.31 19.17 0.04
CA THR A 33 -13.94 20.35 -0.55
C THR A 33 -15.43 20.48 -0.19
N ARG A 34 -16.08 19.39 0.21
CA ARG A 34 -17.53 19.33 0.50
C ARG A 34 -17.84 19.22 1.99
N PHE A 35 -16.97 18.61 2.75
CA PHE A 35 -17.12 18.32 4.17
C PHE A 35 -15.94 18.87 4.98
N LYS A 36 -16.14 19.06 6.29
CA LYS A 36 -15.06 19.42 7.19
C LYS A 36 -13.97 18.32 7.18
N ALA A 37 -12.71 18.70 7.03
CA ALA A 37 -11.57 17.78 6.96
C ALA A 37 -11.56 16.75 8.12
N SER A 38 -11.92 17.16 9.34
CA SER A 38 -12.03 16.25 10.49
C SER A 38 -13.07 15.14 10.27
N LYS A 39 -14.23 15.45 9.66
CA LYS A 39 -15.25 14.44 9.36
C LYS A 39 -14.81 13.52 8.23
N VAL A 40 -14.07 14.04 7.26
CA VAL A 40 -13.45 13.23 6.20
C VAL A 40 -12.47 12.26 6.81
N MET A 41 -11.53 12.74 7.63
CA MET A 41 -10.54 11.89 8.30
C MET A 41 -11.17 10.84 9.22
N MET A 42 -12.29 11.13 9.89
CA MET A 42 -13.01 10.13 10.68
C MET A 42 -13.60 9.03 9.79
N GLY A 43 -14.16 9.38 8.64
CA GLY A 43 -14.69 8.42 7.69
C GLY A 43 -13.58 7.55 7.07
N VAL A 44 -12.47 8.16 6.67
CA VAL A 44 -11.26 7.49 6.21
C VAL A 44 -10.77 6.50 7.26
N PHE A 45 -10.58 6.96 8.50
CA PHE A 45 -10.14 6.11 9.60
C PHE A 45 -11.02 4.88 9.79
N ALA A 46 -12.34 5.06 9.83
CA ALA A 46 -13.29 3.95 10.02
C ALA A 46 -13.20 2.93 8.87
N ALA A 47 -13.17 3.40 7.61
CA ALA A 47 -13.03 2.55 6.44
C ALA A 47 -11.71 1.79 6.42
N THR A 48 -10.61 2.51 6.68
CA THR A 48 -9.25 1.95 6.68
C THR A 48 -9.08 0.87 7.74
N VAL A 49 -9.52 1.14 8.99
CA VAL A 49 -9.45 0.14 10.06
C VAL A 49 -10.18 -1.13 9.65
N LEU A 50 -11.38 -1.01 9.08
CA LEU A 50 -12.17 -2.18 8.68
C LEU A 50 -11.49 -2.94 7.52
N ASN A 51 -11.08 -2.25 6.46
CA ASN A 51 -10.40 -2.85 5.31
C ASN A 51 -9.08 -3.52 5.71
N HIS A 52 -8.25 -2.82 6.48
CA HIS A 52 -6.97 -3.36 6.90
C HIS A 52 -7.11 -4.49 7.93
N ALA A 53 -8.11 -4.44 8.81
CA ALA A 53 -8.40 -5.55 9.72
C ALA A 53 -8.79 -6.83 8.93
N LEU A 54 -9.64 -6.71 7.91
CA LEU A 54 -9.97 -7.81 7.02
C LEU A 54 -8.72 -8.34 6.28
N ALA A 55 -7.90 -7.44 5.73
CA ALA A 55 -6.66 -7.80 5.06
C ALA A 55 -5.66 -8.52 5.98
N VAL A 56 -5.47 -8.00 7.20
CA VAL A 56 -4.60 -8.62 8.21
C VAL A 56 -5.14 -9.99 8.63
N ALA A 57 -6.45 -10.12 8.81
CA ALA A 57 -7.07 -11.41 9.14
C ALA A 57 -6.82 -12.45 8.03
N VAL A 58 -6.99 -12.06 6.76
CA VAL A 58 -6.71 -12.92 5.60
C VAL A 58 -5.22 -13.28 5.55
N GLY A 59 -4.31 -12.30 5.65
CA GLY A 59 -2.87 -12.54 5.64
C GLY A 59 -2.42 -13.48 6.77
N ASN A 60 -2.94 -13.30 7.98
CA ASN A 60 -2.63 -14.15 9.12
C ASN A 60 -3.24 -15.56 8.97
N LEU A 61 -4.42 -15.69 8.36
CA LEU A 61 -5.01 -16.99 8.07
C LEU A 61 -4.15 -17.78 7.09
N LEU A 62 -3.65 -17.13 6.03
CA LEU A 62 -2.80 -17.78 5.04
C LEU A 62 -1.53 -18.38 5.66
N THR A 63 -0.94 -17.71 6.67
CA THR A 63 0.29 -18.20 7.33
C THR A 63 0.08 -19.36 8.33
N ARG A 64 -1.17 -19.73 8.64
CA ARG A 64 -1.47 -20.91 9.47
C ARG A 64 -1.19 -22.23 8.76
N PHE A 65 -1.07 -22.21 7.44
CA PHE A 65 -0.73 -23.38 6.66
C PHE A 65 0.79 -23.59 6.63
N GLN A 66 1.34 -24.24 7.66
CA GLN A 66 2.79 -24.44 7.85
C GLN A 66 3.48 -25.07 6.63
N ALA A 67 2.83 -25.99 5.93
CA ALA A 67 3.39 -26.65 4.75
C ALA A 67 3.69 -25.68 3.58
N VAL A 68 3.04 -24.52 3.55
CA VAL A 68 3.16 -23.53 2.47
C VAL A 68 3.63 -22.15 2.94
N GLU A 69 3.99 -22.03 4.22
CA GLU A 69 4.39 -20.73 4.81
C GLU A 69 5.48 -20.03 4.01
N VAL A 70 6.54 -20.76 3.63
CA VAL A 70 7.66 -20.21 2.85
C VAL A 70 7.19 -19.71 1.48
N TRP A 71 6.28 -20.44 0.83
CA TRP A 71 5.71 -20.04 -0.46
C TRP A 71 4.82 -18.81 -0.32
N ILE A 72 4.00 -18.75 0.73
CA ILE A 72 3.15 -17.59 1.01
C ILE A 72 4.01 -16.34 1.26
N GLN A 73 5.07 -16.45 2.07
CA GLN A 73 5.99 -15.34 2.31
C GLN A 73 6.73 -14.91 1.04
N GLY A 74 7.12 -15.87 0.19
CA GLY A 74 7.72 -15.60 -1.11
C GLY A 74 6.77 -14.86 -2.05
N LEU A 75 5.53 -15.33 -2.18
CA LEU A 75 4.50 -14.67 -2.97
C LEU A 75 4.16 -13.27 -2.43
N ALA A 76 4.05 -13.12 -1.11
CA ALA A 76 3.85 -11.82 -0.48
C ALA A 76 4.98 -10.85 -0.83
N THR A 77 6.23 -11.31 -0.82
CA THR A 77 7.39 -10.51 -1.18
C THR A 77 7.40 -10.12 -2.66
N LEU A 78 7.09 -11.06 -3.55
CA LEU A 78 6.98 -10.79 -5.00
C LEU A 78 5.82 -9.83 -5.32
N SER A 79 4.73 -9.89 -4.54
CA SER A 79 3.60 -8.98 -4.72
C SER A 79 3.98 -7.50 -4.57
N PHE A 80 4.98 -7.17 -3.74
CA PHE A 80 5.47 -5.80 -3.65
C PHE A 80 6.08 -5.31 -4.96
N ILE A 81 6.81 -6.15 -5.70
CA ILE A 81 7.33 -5.78 -7.04
C ILE A 81 6.15 -5.58 -7.99
N PHE A 82 5.17 -6.48 -7.96
CA PHE A 82 3.97 -6.37 -8.77
C PHE A 82 3.20 -5.07 -8.48
N PHE A 83 3.01 -4.71 -7.21
CA PHE A 83 2.35 -3.47 -6.81
C PHE A 83 3.13 -2.23 -7.25
N GLY A 84 4.47 -2.28 -7.19
CA GLY A 84 5.31 -1.22 -7.74
C GLY A 84 5.09 -1.01 -9.23
N LEU A 85 5.04 -2.08 -10.01
CA LEU A 85 4.75 -2.01 -11.44
C LEU A 85 3.30 -1.56 -11.73
N TRP A 86 2.34 -2.01 -10.93
CA TRP A 86 0.94 -1.59 -11.03
C TRP A 86 0.79 -0.09 -10.74
N THR A 87 1.47 0.42 -9.71
CA THR A 87 1.43 1.85 -9.35
C THR A 87 1.90 2.75 -10.49
N ILE A 88 2.85 2.32 -11.32
CA ILE A 88 3.27 3.06 -12.52
C ILE A 88 2.11 3.25 -13.50
N ARG A 89 1.27 2.23 -13.67
CA ARG A 89 0.09 2.28 -14.55
C ARG A 89 -0.96 3.27 -14.04
N GLY A 90 -1.04 3.46 -12.73
CA GLY A 90 -2.01 4.34 -12.06
C GLY A 90 -3.41 3.78 -12.00
N ASP A 91 -4.17 4.29 -11.04
CA ASP A 91 -5.59 4.01 -10.84
C ASP A 91 -6.42 5.26 -11.13
N ARG A 92 -7.67 5.08 -11.54
CA ARG A 92 -8.62 6.18 -11.81
C ARG A 92 -9.78 6.12 -10.83
N LEU A 93 -10.31 7.29 -10.45
CA LEU A 93 -11.57 7.37 -9.71
C LEU A 93 -12.71 6.98 -10.65
N GLU A 94 -13.53 6.01 -10.26
CA GLU A 94 -14.67 5.51 -11.02
C GLU A 94 -16.01 6.00 -10.45
N GLY A 95 -16.04 7.22 -9.93
CA GLY A 95 -17.27 7.87 -9.45
C GLY A 95 -17.58 7.64 -7.98
N GLU A 96 -16.64 7.13 -7.19
CA GLU A 96 -16.80 6.94 -5.75
C GLU A 96 -17.13 8.24 -5.01
N GLU A 97 -16.67 9.38 -5.54
CA GLU A 97 -16.98 10.70 -5.00
C GLU A 97 -18.47 11.12 -5.15
N LYS A 98 -19.22 10.44 -5.99
CA LYS A 98 -20.66 10.74 -6.23
C LYS A 98 -21.59 10.11 -5.20
N HIS A 99 -21.12 9.14 -4.45
CA HIS A 99 -21.92 8.50 -3.41
C HIS A 99 -22.16 9.46 -2.25
N THR A 100 -23.38 9.98 -2.14
CA THR A 100 -23.83 10.78 -1.00
C THR A 100 -24.75 9.95 -0.14
N SER A 101 -24.39 9.71 1.11
CA SER A 101 -25.23 9.00 2.06
C SER A 101 -26.19 9.97 2.76
N LYS A 102 -27.43 9.54 2.97
CA LYS A 102 -28.41 10.24 3.81
C LYS A 102 -27.99 10.31 5.29
N TYR A 103 -26.98 9.54 5.68
CA TYR A 103 -26.53 9.34 7.05
C TYR A 103 -25.38 10.26 7.50
N GLY A 104 -25.04 11.27 6.72
CA GLY A 104 -24.05 12.30 7.07
C GLY A 104 -22.64 12.05 6.55
N ALA A 105 -21.78 13.07 6.72
CA ALA A 105 -20.47 13.14 6.07
C ALA A 105 -19.54 11.96 6.41
N VAL A 106 -19.46 11.57 7.69
CA VAL A 106 -18.55 10.50 8.14
C VAL A 106 -18.89 9.18 7.48
N LEU A 107 -20.18 8.80 7.49
CA LEU A 107 -20.60 7.51 6.91
C LEU A 107 -20.53 7.54 5.38
N THR A 108 -20.82 8.68 4.74
CA THR A 108 -20.63 8.85 3.31
C THR A 108 -19.19 8.58 2.90
N VAL A 109 -18.23 9.21 3.58
CA VAL A 109 -16.81 9.04 3.33
C VAL A 109 -16.38 7.60 3.64
N ALA A 110 -16.81 7.04 4.78
CA ALA A 110 -16.43 5.67 5.17
C ALA A 110 -16.90 4.64 4.14
N ILE A 111 -18.13 4.75 3.63
CA ILE A 111 -18.64 3.82 2.59
C ILE A 111 -17.84 3.97 1.30
N ALA A 112 -17.64 5.22 0.83
CA ALA A 112 -16.93 5.47 -0.41
C ALA A 112 -15.47 4.96 -0.33
N PHE A 113 -14.77 5.23 0.77
CA PHE A 113 -13.41 4.73 0.99
C PHE A 113 -13.36 3.21 1.12
N PHE A 114 -14.30 2.62 1.85
CA PHE A 114 -14.37 1.17 1.99
C PHE A 114 -14.49 0.48 0.62
N ILE A 115 -15.38 1.01 -0.25
CA ILE A 115 -15.58 0.46 -1.60
C ILE A 115 -14.35 0.72 -2.48
N ALA A 116 -13.75 1.92 -2.43
CA ALA A 116 -12.59 2.29 -3.21
C ALA A 116 -11.35 1.44 -2.89
N GLU A 117 -11.19 1.08 -1.62
CA GLU A 117 -10.07 0.26 -1.12
C GLU A 117 -10.30 -1.25 -1.28
N LEU A 118 -11.54 -1.69 -1.51
CA LEU A 118 -11.84 -3.11 -1.58
C LEU A 118 -11.18 -3.74 -2.81
N GLY A 119 -10.24 -4.65 -2.59
CA GLY A 119 -9.47 -5.30 -3.65
C GLY A 119 -8.37 -4.45 -4.27
N ASP A 120 -8.10 -3.26 -3.73
CA ASP A 120 -7.05 -2.38 -4.22
C ASP A 120 -5.64 -2.85 -3.80
N LYS A 121 -4.61 -2.24 -4.42
CA LYS A 121 -3.19 -2.55 -4.17
C LYS A 121 -2.80 -2.45 -2.69
N THR A 122 -3.35 -1.47 -1.97
CA THR A 122 -3.03 -1.25 -0.55
C THR A 122 -3.65 -2.31 0.35
N GLN A 123 -4.87 -2.77 0.05
CA GLN A 123 -5.44 -3.93 0.74
C GLN A 123 -4.61 -5.19 0.49
N LEU A 124 -4.20 -5.44 -0.76
CA LEU A 124 -3.35 -6.58 -1.11
C LEU A 124 -1.95 -6.47 -0.48
N ALA A 125 -1.36 -5.26 -0.45
CA ALA A 125 -0.10 -5.00 0.24
C ALA A 125 -0.22 -5.24 1.76
N THR A 126 -1.35 -4.89 2.37
CA THR A 126 -1.63 -5.17 3.79
C THR A 126 -1.72 -6.68 4.06
N ILE A 127 -2.34 -7.46 3.18
CA ILE A 127 -2.32 -8.93 3.25
C ILE A 127 -0.88 -9.45 3.20
N ALA A 128 -0.07 -8.94 2.27
CA ALA A 128 1.32 -9.32 2.11
C ALA A 128 2.17 -8.95 3.35
N LEU A 129 1.94 -7.77 3.93
CA LEU A 129 2.59 -7.34 5.18
C LEU A 129 2.23 -8.24 6.36
N ALA A 130 0.94 -8.60 6.50
CA ALA A 130 0.50 -9.51 7.54
C ALA A 130 1.09 -10.92 7.38
N ALA A 131 1.20 -11.41 6.15
CA ALA A 131 1.86 -12.67 5.86
C ALA A 131 3.38 -12.62 6.12
N ARG A 132 4.01 -11.46 5.94
CA ARG A 132 5.44 -11.23 6.23
C ARG A 132 5.74 -11.16 7.71
N PHE A 133 4.83 -10.58 8.51
CA PHE A 133 4.98 -10.39 9.95
C PHE A 133 3.89 -11.14 10.73
N PRO A 134 3.78 -12.47 10.59
CA PRO A 134 2.66 -13.24 11.11
C PRO A 134 2.56 -13.22 12.64
N GLN A 135 3.66 -12.95 13.34
CA GLN A 135 3.70 -12.86 14.80
C GLN A 135 3.27 -11.47 15.32
N ASN A 136 3.10 -10.49 14.43
CA ASN A 136 2.85 -9.11 14.81
C ASN A 136 1.64 -8.49 14.07
N PRO A 137 0.47 -9.17 13.99
CA PRO A 137 -0.67 -8.70 13.21
C PRO A 137 -1.22 -7.35 13.70
N ALA A 138 -1.21 -7.10 14.99
CA ALA A 138 -1.64 -5.82 15.56
C ALA A 138 -0.71 -4.67 15.14
N ALA A 139 0.61 -4.90 15.12
CA ALA A 139 1.59 -3.91 14.69
C ALA A 139 1.42 -3.59 13.18
N VAL A 140 1.12 -4.60 12.37
CA VAL A 140 0.82 -4.41 10.94
C VAL A 140 -0.47 -3.59 10.79
N LEU A 141 -1.56 -3.95 11.46
CA LEU A 141 -2.82 -3.21 11.40
C LEU A 141 -2.65 -1.74 11.79
N MET A 142 -2.00 -1.49 12.92
CA MET A 142 -1.72 -0.12 13.39
C MET A 142 -0.82 0.63 12.40
N GLY A 143 0.21 -0.02 11.88
CA GLY A 143 1.15 0.57 10.95
C GLY A 143 0.49 0.92 9.61
N THR A 144 -0.24 0.01 9.00
CA THR A 144 -0.92 0.23 7.72
C THR A 144 -2.00 1.31 7.85
N THR A 145 -2.79 1.28 8.94
CA THR A 145 -3.79 2.32 9.22
C THR A 145 -3.14 3.70 9.41
N THR A 146 -2.05 3.77 10.18
CA THR A 146 -1.32 5.02 10.39
C THR A 146 -0.75 5.55 9.07
N GLY A 147 -0.17 4.67 8.24
CA GLY A 147 0.37 5.03 6.94
C GLY A 147 -0.67 5.63 6.00
N MET A 148 -1.85 5.02 5.91
CA MET A 148 -3.00 5.52 5.16
C MET A 148 -3.42 6.92 5.62
N LEU A 149 -3.61 7.08 6.94
CA LEU A 149 -4.03 8.37 7.51
C LEU A 149 -3.00 9.48 7.25
N ILE A 150 -1.71 9.17 7.31
CA ILE A 150 -0.65 10.13 7.00
C ILE A 150 -0.76 10.58 5.55
N ALA A 151 -0.89 9.64 4.61
CA ALA A 151 -0.97 9.95 3.19
C ALA A 151 -2.19 10.81 2.86
N ASP A 152 -3.37 10.42 3.36
CA ASP A 152 -4.62 11.16 3.13
C ASP A 152 -4.62 12.53 3.81
N TYR A 153 -4.07 12.63 5.03
CA TYR A 153 -3.92 13.92 5.71
C TYR A 153 -3.01 14.87 4.93
N VAL A 154 -1.88 14.37 4.46
CA VAL A 154 -0.96 15.15 3.60
C VAL A 154 -1.67 15.58 2.32
N GLY A 155 -2.44 14.68 1.68
CA GLY A 155 -3.23 14.99 0.50
C GLY A 155 -4.24 16.11 0.74
N ILE A 156 -5.04 15.99 1.80
CA ILE A 156 -6.03 17.02 2.19
C ILE A 156 -5.33 18.35 2.48
N TRP A 157 -4.26 18.33 3.28
CA TRP A 157 -3.52 19.54 3.64
C TRP A 157 -2.93 20.22 2.40
N VAL A 158 -2.28 19.47 1.53
CA VAL A 158 -1.68 20.03 0.30
C VAL A 158 -2.76 20.49 -0.68
N GLY A 159 -3.82 19.67 -0.89
CA GLY A 159 -4.86 19.98 -1.84
C GLY A 159 -5.75 21.16 -1.43
N VAL A 160 -6.16 21.18 -0.16
CA VAL A 160 -7.15 22.16 0.35
C VAL A 160 -6.48 23.38 0.97
N VAL A 161 -5.40 23.19 1.75
CA VAL A 161 -4.79 24.29 2.52
C VAL A 161 -3.71 25.00 1.71
N ALA A 162 -2.83 24.25 1.07
CA ALA A 162 -1.72 24.82 0.30
C ALA A 162 -2.09 25.24 -1.12
N CYS A 163 -3.28 24.89 -1.60
CA CYS A 163 -3.75 25.13 -2.98
C CYS A 163 -2.72 24.71 -4.06
N ARG A 164 -1.88 23.74 -3.74
CA ARG A 164 -0.81 23.26 -4.62
C ARG A 164 -1.20 21.89 -5.19
N ARG A 165 -1.09 21.74 -6.50
CA ARG A 165 -1.17 20.43 -7.13
C ARG A 165 0.21 19.77 -7.01
N ILE A 166 0.26 18.66 -6.29
CA ILE A 166 1.45 17.81 -6.32
C ILE A 166 1.45 17.11 -7.68
N PRO A 167 2.59 17.05 -8.41
CA PRO A 167 2.66 16.31 -9.66
C PRO A 167 2.39 14.83 -9.42
N GLU A 168 1.21 14.36 -9.82
CA GLU A 168 0.74 12.98 -9.63
C GLU A 168 1.77 11.96 -10.12
N ARG A 169 2.42 12.26 -11.25
CA ARG A 169 3.46 11.42 -11.81
C ARG A 169 4.65 11.21 -10.87
N THR A 170 5.11 12.27 -10.21
CA THR A 170 6.25 12.15 -9.27
C THR A 170 5.88 11.26 -8.09
N LEU A 171 4.67 11.44 -7.55
CA LEU A 171 4.18 10.61 -6.45
C LEU A 171 4.07 9.15 -6.84
N LYS A 172 3.46 8.84 -7.99
CA LYS A 172 3.37 7.47 -8.53
C LYS A 172 4.73 6.82 -8.69
N LEU A 173 5.71 7.54 -9.25
CA LEU A 173 7.06 7.01 -9.45
C LEU A 173 7.80 6.76 -8.14
N THR A 174 7.64 7.65 -7.17
CA THR A 174 8.24 7.49 -5.84
C THR A 174 7.66 6.28 -5.12
N SER A 175 6.33 6.12 -5.15
CA SER A 175 5.63 4.97 -4.57
C SER A 175 6.02 3.67 -5.25
N ALA A 176 6.05 3.65 -6.58
CA ALA A 176 6.47 2.49 -7.35
C ALA A 176 7.92 2.06 -7.02
N ALA A 177 8.83 3.02 -6.93
CA ALA A 177 10.23 2.75 -6.56
C ALA A 177 10.33 2.17 -5.13
N ALA A 178 9.56 2.69 -4.19
CA ALA A 178 9.53 2.19 -2.82
C ALA A 178 9.01 0.75 -2.74
N PHE A 179 7.91 0.44 -3.43
CA PHE A 179 7.38 -0.93 -3.50
C PHE A 179 8.39 -1.90 -4.10
N ILE A 180 9.00 -1.54 -5.23
CA ILE A 180 10.02 -2.37 -5.87
C ILE A 180 11.20 -2.61 -4.91
N LEU A 181 11.67 -1.56 -4.23
CA LEU A 181 12.76 -1.67 -3.26
C LEU A 181 12.40 -2.62 -2.11
N PHE A 182 11.19 -2.50 -1.54
CA PHE A 182 10.73 -3.40 -0.48
C PHE A 182 10.64 -4.86 -0.96
N GLY A 183 10.17 -5.07 -2.19
CA GLY A 183 10.16 -6.39 -2.80
C GLY A 183 11.55 -6.98 -2.98
N LEU A 184 12.51 -6.20 -3.49
CA LEU A 184 13.90 -6.64 -3.67
C LEU A 184 14.60 -6.96 -2.34
N ILE A 185 14.41 -6.12 -1.31
CA ILE A 185 14.91 -6.38 0.05
C ILE A 185 14.29 -7.69 0.59
N GLY A 186 12.99 -7.88 0.40
CA GLY A 186 12.30 -9.08 0.83
C GLY A 186 12.81 -10.34 0.14
N ILE A 187 13.07 -10.31 -1.17
CA ILE A 187 13.65 -11.42 -1.92
C ILE A 187 15.04 -11.76 -1.39
N TYR A 188 15.88 -10.76 -1.15
CA TYR A 188 17.21 -10.97 -0.56
C TYR A 188 17.10 -11.69 0.79
N GLN A 189 16.23 -11.24 1.67
CA GLN A 189 16.01 -11.86 2.99
C GLN A 189 15.48 -13.29 2.88
N MET A 190 14.53 -13.54 1.96
CA MET A 190 14.02 -14.89 1.69
C MET A 190 15.13 -15.81 1.20
N ALA A 191 15.94 -15.37 0.24
CA ALA A 191 17.04 -16.15 -0.32
C ALA A 191 18.08 -16.52 0.74
N THR A 192 18.49 -15.56 1.57
CA THR A 192 19.55 -15.78 2.56
C THR A 192 19.03 -16.49 3.81
N VAL A 193 17.88 -16.12 4.35
CA VAL A 193 17.40 -16.61 5.66
C VAL A 193 16.58 -17.91 5.52
N LYS A 194 15.71 -18.01 4.51
CA LYS A 194 14.80 -19.16 4.37
C LYS A 194 15.37 -20.24 3.45
N TRP A 195 16.02 -19.86 2.36
CA TRP A 195 16.58 -20.81 1.39
C TRP A 195 18.06 -21.09 1.61
N GLY A 196 18.73 -20.39 2.53
CA GLY A 196 20.13 -20.63 2.86
C GLY A 196 21.11 -20.32 1.73
N TRP A 197 20.75 -19.46 0.79
CA TRP A 197 21.65 -19.08 -0.30
C TRP A 197 22.84 -18.30 0.21
N ASN A 198 23.99 -18.51 -0.43
CA ASN A 198 25.15 -17.65 -0.21
C ASN A 198 24.79 -16.20 -0.52
N PRO A 199 25.18 -15.22 0.32
CA PRO A 199 24.86 -13.80 0.12
C PRO A 199 25.22 -13.28 -1.28
N MET A 200 26.34 -13.72 -1.86
CA MET A 200 26.73 -13.32 -3.23
C MET A 200 25.77 -13.85 -4.29
N ALA A 201 25.32 -15.09 -4.16
CA ALA A 201 24.33 -15.68 -5.05
C ALA A 201 22.96 -14.97 -4.91
N ALA A 202 22.57 -14.64 -3.67
CA ALA A 202 21.34 -13.88 -3.39
C ALA A 202 21.39 -12.49 -4.04
N VAL A 203 22.50 -11.77 -3.92
CA VAL A 203 22.72 -10.47 -4.59
C VAL A 203 22.60 -10.63 -6.11
N GLY A 204 23.24 -11.64 -6.70
CA GLY A 204 23.13 -11.90 -8.14
C GLY A 204 21.68 -12.11 -8.60
N GLY A 205 20.90 -12.89 -7.85
CA GLY A 205 19.48 -13.10 -8.10
C GLY A 205 18.65 -11.81 -8.01
N VAL A 206 18.89 -11.02 -6.96
CA VAL A 206 18.22 -9.73 -6.76
C VAL A 206 18.54 -8.74 -7.89
N VAL A 207 19.79 -8.66 -8.32
CA VAL A 207 20.21 -7.81 -9.45
C VAL A 207 19.52 -8.24 -10.75
N GLY A 208 19.43 -9.55 -11.00
CA GLY A 208 18.69 -10.09 -12.16
C GLY A 208 17.21 -9.68 -12.15
N ILE A 209 16.54 -9.83 -11.00
CA ILE A 209 15.14 -9.43 -10.83
C ILE A 209 14.98 -7.91 -10.96
N ALA A 210 15.89 -7.13 -10.38
CA ALA A 210 15.87 -5.66 -10.49
C ALA A 210 16.02 -5.20 -11.95
N ALA A 211 16.92 -5.83 -12.72
CA ALA A 211 17.09 -5.53 -14.13
C ALA A 211 15.83 -5.84 -14.95
N LEU A 212 15.22 -7.02 -14.73
CA LEU A 212 13.95 -7.40 -15.38
C LEU A 212 12.83 -6.42 -15.03
N THR A 213 12.68 -6.10 -13.74
CA THR A 213 11.69 -5.13 -13.25
C THR A 213 11.90 -3.75 -13.87
N GLY A 214 13.17 -3.30 -13.98
CA GLY A 214 13.52 -2.04 -14.64
C GLY A 214 13.13 -2.00 -16.12
N ILE A 215 13.34 -3.09 -16.86
CA ILE A 215 12.94 -3.21 -18.26
C ILE A 215 11.41 -3.10 -18.40
N ILE A 216 10.66 -3.80 -17.54
CA ILE A 216 9.19 -3.77 -17.53
C ILE A 216 8.70 -2.36 -17.17
N ALA A 217 9.25 -1.74 -16.13
CA ALA A 217 8.92 -0.38 -15.73
C ALA A 217 9.16 0.64 -16.85
N CYS A 218 10.30 0.54 -17.55
CA CYS A 218 10.59 1.40 -18.71
C CYS A 218 9.57 1.24 -19.85
N LYS A 219 9.10 0.00 -20.12
CA LYS A 219 8.06 -0.24 -21.13
C LYS A 219 6.72 0.37 -20.70
N LEU A 220 6.33 0.22 -19.44
CA LEU A 220 5.10 0.81 -18.91
C LEU A 220 5.12 2.33 -18.98
N LEU A 221 6.24 2.97 -18.60
CA LEU A 221 6.42 4.42 -18.67
C LEU A 221 6.40 4.98 -20.11
N LYS A 222 6.82 4.18 -21.10
CA LYS A 222 6.71 4.57 -22.52
C LYS A 222 5.27 4.45 -23.01
N ALA A 223 4.54 3.41 -22.59
CA ALA A 223 3.14 3.21 -22.95
C ALA A 223 2.22 4.29 -22.35
N ASP A 224 2.55 4.83 -21.18
CA ASP A 224 1.80 5.92 -20.52
C ASP A 224 2.01 7.29 -21.19
N ARG A 225 3.00 7.40 -22.08
CA ARG A 225 3.29 8.64 -22.83
C ARG A 225 2.72 8.67 -24.26
N ALA A 226 2.28 7.51 -24.76
CA ALA A 226 1.73 7.36 -26.11
C ALA A 226 0.21 7.47 -26.10
#